data_a8c4d2ab69454e97e02b4555ce11f547
#
_entry.id   a8c4d2ab69454e97e02b4555ce11f547
#
_cell.length_a   1.000
_cell.length_b   1.000
_cell.length_c   1.000
_cell.angle_alpha   90.00
_cell.angle_beta   90.00
_cell.angle_gamma   90.00
#
_symmetry.space_group_name_H-M   'P 1'
#
loop_
_entity.id
_entity.type
_entity.pdbx_description
1 polymer ?
#
loop_
_entity_poly.entity_id
_entity_poly.type
_entity_poly.pdbx_seq_one_letter_code
_entity_poly.pdbx_strand_id
1 'polypeptide(L)'
;ITEAGFGSDLGAGKFLDIKCPTAGIAPSCIVLVATVRALKYNGGVPKDKVAEPNLAALEKGIVNLAAHLANMQKYGVPVVVAINRFPQDTQEELDYIAAYCKGRGADFALSEVFAKGAEGGVELAQKVVEAVAKPSAFRSIVAGCGSIRERLETIAKTIYGAREVIYTPAAEKALRDILALDPAMDGKPVCVAKTQYSLSDDPAKLGRPTDFAITVRDIRLSNGAGFVVALTGDIMTMPGLPKVPAAQGIDVDEKGDIWGLF
;
A
#
# COMPACT_ATOMS: atom_id res chain seq x y z
N ILE A 1 -3.42 10.13 -14.31
CA ILE A 1 -3.76 9.17 -13.26
C ILE A 1 -2.82 7.99 -13.37
N THR A 2 -2.33 7.48 -12.24
CA THR A 2 -1.47 6.32 -12.15
C THR A 2 -1.84 5.51 -10.91
N GLU A 3 -1.46 4.25 -10.86
CA GLU A 3 -1.70 3.41 -9.70
C GLU A 3 -0.36 3.00 -9.06
N ALA A 4 -0.41 2.68 -7.76
CA ALA A 4 0.67 2.05 -7.02
C ALA A 4 0.18 0.68 -6.55
N GLY A 5 0.87 -0.38 -6.96
CA GLY A 5 0.45 -1.76 -6.68
C GLY A 5 0.57 -2.15 -5.21
N PHE A 6 -0.18 -3.16 -4.78
CA PHE A 6 -0.28 -3.64 -3.40
C PHE A 6 -0.82 -2.60 -2.40
N GLY A 7 -0.66 -2.85 -1.10
CA GLY A 7 -1.02 -1.90 -0.06
C GLY A 7 -0.17 -0.63 -0.10
N SER A 8 -0.69 0.46 0.43
CA SER A 8 0.01 1.76 0.41
C SER A 8 1.32 1.75 1.22
N ASP A 9 1.47 0.83 2.15
CA ASP A 9 2.73 0.59 2.87
C ASP A 9 3.85 0.03 1.99
N LEU A 10 3.51 -0.54 0.83
CA LEU A 10 4.45 -1.09 -0.14
C LEU A 10 4.50 -0.26 -1.43
N GLY A 11 3.37 -0.22 -2.16
CA GLY A 11 3.32 0.40 -3.48
C GLY A 11 3.46 1.91 -3.45
N ALA A 12 2.81 2.59 -2.49
CA ALA A 12 2.91 4.03 -2.40
C ALA A 12 4.35 4.47 -2.07
N GLY A 13 5.05 3.78 -1.16
CA GLY A 13 6.46 4.08 -0.89
C GLY A 13 7.34 3.94 -2.12
N LYS A 14 7.16 2.88 -2.92
CA LYS A 14 7.90 2.70 -4.18
C LYS A 14 7.62 3.82 -5.18
N PHE A 15 6.37 4.27 -5.27
CA PHE A 15 6.00 5.37 -6.13
C PHE A 15 6.52 6.72 -5.60
N LEU A 16 6.26 7.02 -4.33
CA LEU A 16 6.54 8.34 -3.73
C LEU A 16 8.01 8.53 -3.35
N ASP A 17 8.72 7.46 -2.96
CA ASP A 17 10.10 7.53 -2.47
C ASP A 17 11.14 7.10 -3.51
N ILE A 18 10.75 6.39 -4.57
CA ILE A 18 11.66 5.98 -5.64
C ILE A 18 11.27 6.67 -6.94
N LYS A 19 10.07 6.39 -7.48
CA LYS A 19 9.68 6.87 -8.81
C LYS A 19 9.56 8.38 -8.86
N CYS A 20 8.86 9.01 -7.92
CA CYS A 20 8.65 10.46 -7.94
C CYS A 20 9.97 11.25 -7.91
N PRO A 21 10.92 11.00 -6.98
CA PRO A 21 12.20 11.68 -6.98
C PRO A 21 13.02 11.42 -8.25
N THR A 22 13.05 10.16 -8.72
CA THR A 22 13.83 9.79 -9.91
C THR A 22 13.30 10.43 -11.19
N ALA A 23 11.98 10.55 -11.31
CA ALA A 23 11.33 11.12 -12.49
C ALA A 23 11.07 12.64 -12.39
N GLY A 24 11.35 13.28 -11.25
CA GLY A 24 11.08 14.70 -11.03
C GLY A 24 9.59 15.04 -11.04
N ILE A 25 8.73 14.11 -10.60
CA ILE A 25 7.27 14.31 -10.57
C ILE A 25 6.77 14.40 -9.13
N ALA A 26 5.67 15.14 -8.95
CA ALA A 26 4.98 15.27 -7.67
C ALA A 26 3.48 15.00 -7.86
N PRO A 27 2.85 14.14 -7.05
CA PRO A 27 1.42 13.96 -7.12
C PRO A 27 0.67 15.17 -6.56
N SER A 28 -0.49 15.47 -7.15
CA SER A 28 -1.38 16.53 -6.68
C SER A 28 -2.41 16.02 -5.67
N CYS A 29 -2.74 14.72 -5.73
CA CYS A 29 -3.68 14.06 -4.83
C CYS A 29 -3.33 12.57 -4.72
N ILE A 30 -3.58 11.98 -3.56
CA ILE A 30 -3.51 10.54 -3.32
C ILE A 30 -4.93 10.02 -3.09
N VAL A 31 -5.34 9.00 -3.86
CA VAL A 31 -6.56 8.24 -3.59
C VAL A 31 -6.17 6.97 -2.84
N LEU A 32 -6.58 6.88 -1.57
CA LEU A 32 -6.35 5.72 -0.73
C LEU A 32 -7.56 4.80 -0.77
N VAL A 33 -7.43 3.69 -1.49
CA VAL A 33 -8.52 2.72 -1.65
C VAL A 33 -8.56 1.75 -0.47
N ALA A 34 -9.75 1.54 0.09
CA ALA A 34 -10.00 0.54 1.11
C ALA A 34 -11.32 -0.21 0.82
N THR A 35 -11.56 -1.30 1.54
CA THR A 35 -12.82 -2.06 1.49
C THR A 35 -13.28 -2.41 2.90
N VAL A 36 -14.59 -2.45 3.12
CA VAL A 36 -15.18 -2.91 4.39
C VAL A 36 -14.65 -4.30 4.76
N ARG A 37 -14.55 -5.20 3.75
CA ARG A 37 -14.03 -6.56 3.93
C ARG A 37 -12.60 -6.60 4.47
N ALA A 38 -11.70 -5.78 3.90
CA ALA A 38 -10.32 -5.70 4.36
C ALA A 38 -10.22 -5.18 5.79
N LEU A 39 -11.06 -4.20 6.15
CA LEU A 39 -11.09 -3.67 7.52
C LEU A 39 -11.64 -4.69 8.51
N LYS A 40 -12.71 -5.42 8.17
CA LYS A 40 -13.21 -6.54 9.01
C LYS A 40 -12.16 -7.65 9.17
N TYR A 41 -11.43 -7.99 8.10
CA TYR A 41 -10.32 -8.95 8.19
C TYR A 41 -9.24 -8.46 9.17
N ASN A 42 -8.84 -7.19 9.08
CA ASN A 42 -7.91 -6.58 10.03
C ASN A 42 -8.46 -6.48 11.46
N GLY A 43 -9.78 -6.58 11.63
CA GLY A 43 -10.47 -6.70 12.91
C GLY A 43 -10.59 -8.12 13.43
N GLY A 44 -10.03 -9.11 12.71
CA GLY A 44 -9.95 -10.51 13.13
C GLY A 44 -11.02 -11.44 12.53
N VAL A 45 -11.82 -10.97 11.55
CA VAL A 45 -12.79 -11.82 10.86
C VAL A 45 -12.07 -12.73 9.85
N PRO A 46 -12.32 -14.04 9.84
CA PRO A 46 -11.78 -14.95 8.84
C PRO A 46 -12.18 -14.56 7.41
N LYS A 47 -11.31 -14.86 6.43
CA LYS A 47 -11.49 -14.44 5.02
C LYS A 47 -12.81 -14.93 4.39
N ASP A 48 -13.29 -16.09 4.77
CA ASP A 48 -14.54 -16.69 4.31
C ASP A 48 -15.80 -16.02 4.88
N LYS A 49 -15.66 -15.21 5.95
CA LYS A 49 -16.76 -14.53 6.65
C LYS A 49 -16.76 -13.01 6.52
N VAL A 50 -15.78 -12.42 5.83
CA VAL A 50 -15.69 -10.95 5.71
C VAL A 50 -16.84 -10.31 4.94
N ALA A 51 -17.64 -11.08 4.22
CA ALA A 51 -18.84 -10.59 3.54
C ALA A 51 -20.04 -10.40 4.49
N GLU A 52 -20.03 -11.06 5.64
CA GLU A 52 -21.11 -10.93 6.63
C GLU A 52 -21.03 -9.57 7.35
N PRO A 53 -22.16 -8.90 7.65
CA PRO A 53 -22.17 -7.67 8.41
C PRO A 53 -21.52 -7.85 9.80
N ASN A 54 -20.56 -7.00 10.15
CA ASN A 54 -19.89 -7.05 11.45
C ASN A 54 -19.23 -5.73 11.81
N LEU A 55 -20.05 -4.79 12.34
CA LEU A 55 -19.58 -3.47 12.75
C LEU A 55 -18.50 -3.55 13.83
N ALA A 56 -18.66 -4.41 14.83
CA ALA A 56 -17.68 -4.54 15.91
C ALA A 56 -16.29 -4.96 15.43
N ALA A 57 -16.21 -5.82 14.41
CA ALA A 57 -14.94 -6.18 13.78
C ALA A 57 -14.40 -5.02 12.91
N LEU A 58 -15.27 -4.29 12.22
CA LEU A 58 -14.90 -3.09 11.48
C LEU A 58 -14.28 -2.05 12.42
N GLU A 59 -14.90 -1.79 13.58
CA GLU A 59 -14.38 -0.87 14.61
C GLU A 59 -12.99 -1.27 15.11
N LYS A 60 -12.75 -2.57 15.30
CA LYS A 60 -11.42 -3.07 15.64
C LYS A 60 -10.41 -2.90 14.51
N GLY A 61 -10.83 -3.12 13.28
CA GLY A 61 -9.95 -3.11 12.12
C GLY A 61 -9.69 -1.74 11.52
N ILE A 62 -10.48 -0.72 11.88
CA ILE A 62 -10.35 0.65 11.34
C ILE A 62 -8.98 1.27 11.63
N VAL A 63 -8.28 0.78 12.66
CA VAL A 63 -6.92 1.22 13.00
C VAL A 63 -5.92 0.97 11.88
N ASN A 64 -6.20 -0.02 11.02
CA ASN A 64 -5.40 -0.28 9.83
C ASN A 64 -5.55 0.87 8.81
N LEU A 65 -6.78 1.26 8.48
CA LEU A 65 -7.04 2.42 7.62
C LEU A 65 -6.43 3.69 8.22
N ALA A 66 -6.54 3.87 9.54
CA ALA A 66 -5.94 5.00 10.23
C ALA A 66 -4.42 5.08 10.04
N ALA A 67 -3.73 3.94 10.10
CA ALA A 67 -2.29 3.88 9.88
C ALA A 67 -1.93 4.24 8.44
N HIS A 68 -2.62 3.65 7.46
CA HIS A 68 -2.39 3.96 6.04
C HIS A 68 -2.70 5.42 5.70
N LEU A 69 -3.80 5.97 6.21
CA LEU A 69 -4.15 7.38 6.02
C LEU A 69 -3.08 8.31 6.61
N ALA A 70 -2.69 8.08 7.87
CA ALA A 70 -1.64 8.86 8.51
C ALA A 70 -0.30 8.76 7.76
N ASN A 71 0.01 7.61 7.18
CA ASN A 71 1.20 7.43 6.36
C ASN A 71 1.14 8.26 5.07
N MET A 72 0.02 8.24 4.36
CA MET A 72 -0.13 9.05 3.13
C MET A 72 -0.09 10.54 3.41
N GLN A 73 -0.66 11.00 4.51
CA GLN A 73 -0.61 12.41 4.92
C GLN A 73 0.82 12.93 5.20
N LYS A 74 1.77 12.06 5.59
CA LYS A 74 3.17 12.44 5.82
C LYS A 74 3.88 12.94 4.56
N TYR A 75 3.41 12.57 3.38
CA TYR A 75 3.97 13.04 2.12
C TYR A 75 3.55 14.46 1.74
N GLY A 76 2.67 15.11 2.52
CA GLY A 76 2.23 16.49 2.29
C GLY A 76 1.30 16.67 1.08
N VAL A 77 0.65 15.60 0.65
CA VAL A 77 -0.27 15.57 -0.50
C VAL A 77 -1.71 15.41 0.02
N PRO A 78 -2.70 16.11 -0.54
CA PRO A 78 -4.10 15.88 -0.21
C PRO A 78 -4.50 14.41 -0.42
N VAL A 79 -5.24 13.83 0.55
CA VAL A 79 -5.65 12.42 0.51
C VAL A 79 -7.16 12.32 0.48
N VAL A 80 -7.69 11.56 -0.46
CA VAL A 80 -9.10 11.15 -0.55
C VAL A 80 -9.18 9.66 -0.26
N VAL A 81 -9.99 9.26 0.70
CA VAL A 81 -10.27 7.83 0.98
C VAL A 81 -11.41 7.38 0.10
N ALA A 82 -11.17 6.36 -0.72
CA ALA A 82 -12.17 5.72 -1.56
C ALA A 82 -12.51 4.34 -1.02
N ILE A 83 -13.79 4.08 -0.73
CA ILE A 83 -14.25 2.74 -0.38
C ILE A 83 -14.82 2.06 -1.61
N ASN A 84 -14.14 1.00 -2.07
CA ASN A 84 -14.72 0.08 -3.04
C ASN A 84 -15.86 -0.68 -2.37
N ARG A 85 -17.10 -0.30 -2.69
CA ARG A 85 -18.31 -0.86 -2.11
C ARG A 85 -18.63 -2.22 -2.72
N PHE A 86 -18.90 -3.19 -1.87
CA PHE A 86 -19.48 -4.48 -2.24
C PHE A 86 -20.98 -4.52 -1.91
N PRO A 87 -21.78 -5.34 -2.64
CA PRO A 87 -23.23 -5.42 -2.42
C PRO A 87 -23.64 -5.79 -0.97
N GLN A 88 -22.77 -6.50 -0.26
CA GLN A 88 -23.01 -6.96 1.11
C GLN A 88 -22.62 -5.92 2.19
N ASP A 89 -21.95 -4.84 1.81
CA ASP A 89 -21.56 -3.80 2.75
C ASP A 89 -22.81 -3.05 3.23
N THR A 90 -23.00 -2.96 4.55
CA THR A 90 -24.16 -2.29 5.13
C THR A 90 -23.98 -0.79 5.17
N GLN A 91 -25.10 -0.05 5.18
CA GLN A 91 -25.03 1.40 5.28
C GLN A 91 -24.39 1.85 6.60
N GLU A 92 -24.63 1.13 7.70
CA GLU A 92 -24.05 1.40 9.02
C GLU A 92 -22.52 1.28 9.00
N GLU A 93 -21.97 0.23 8.33
CA GLU A 93 -20.52 0.07 8.16
C GLU A 93 -19.91 1.22 7.33
N LEU A 94 -20.60 1.63 6.26
CA LEU A 94 -20.15 2.72 5.39
C LEU A 94 -20.18 4.07 6.11
N ASP A 95 -21.26 4.36 6.85
CA ASP A 95 -21.42 5.59 7.62
C ASP A 95 -20.38 5.71 8.74
N TYR A 96 -20.04 4.58 9.39
CA TYR A 96 -18.97 4.53 10.37
C TYR A 96 -17.61 4.93 9.76
N ILE A 97 -17.26 4.37 8.61
CA ILE A 97 -15.99 4.71 7.94
C ILE A 97 -15.98 6.18 7.50
N ALA A 98 -17.10 6.68 6.95
CA ALA A 98 -17.21 8.06 6.52
C ALA A 98 -17.01 9.04 7.69
N ALA A 99 -17.69 8.78 8.82
CA ALA A 99 -17.54 9.56 10.04
C ALA A 99 -16.09 9.51 10.58
N TYR A 100 -15.48 8.35 10.53
CA TYR A 100 -14.09 8.14 10.96
C TYR A 100 -13.09 8.94 10.11
N CYS A 101 -13.23 8.92 8.77
CA CYS A 101 -12.39 9.69 7.85
C CYS A 101 -12.57 11.20 8.08
N LYS A 102 -13.80 11.67 8.22
CA LYS A 102 -14.11 13.08 8.52
C LYS A 102 -13.45 13.54 9.82
N GLY A 103 -13.52 12.72 10.87
CA GLY A 103 -12.87 13.00 12.16
C GLY A 103 -11.34 13.08 12.08
N ARG A 104 -10.73 12.61 10.99
CA ARG A 104 -9.30 12.68 10.73
C ARG A 104 -8.90 13.68 9.63
N GLY A 105 -9.84 14.53 9.23
CA GLY A 105 -9.59 15.55 8.23
C GLY A 105 -9.33 15.00 6.83
N ALA A 106 -9.81 13.78 6.51
CA ALA A 106 -9.70 13.18 5.20
C ALA A 106 -11.05 13.24 4.47
N ASP A 107 -10.99 13.61 3.18
CA ASP A 107 -12.13 13.48 2.29
C ASP A 107 -12.44 11.99 2.06
N PHE A 108 -13.74 11.69 1.87
CA PHE A 108 -14.25 10.33 1.70
C PHE A 108 -15.20 10.29 0.51
N ALA A 109 -15.17 9.21 -0.26
CA ALA A 109 -16.14 8.92 -1.30
C ALA A 109 -16.34 7.40 -1.46
N LEU A 110 -17.53 7.00 -1.88
CA LEU A 110 -17.80 5.63 -2.32
C LEU A 110 -17.36 5.44 -3.77
N SER A 111 -16.87 4.26 -4.08
CA SER A 111 -16.59 3.80 -5.43
C SER A 111 -17.48 2.59 -5.72
N GLU A 112 -18.41 2.76 -6.65
CA GLU A 112 -19.30 1.71 -7.13
C GLU A 112 -19.09 1.44 -8.65
N VAL A 113 -17.89 1.76 -9.14
CA VAL A 113 -17.56 1.67 -10.58
C VAL A 113 -17.71 0.28 -11.15
N PHE A 114 -17.51 -0.77 -10.34
CA PHE A 114 -17.71 -2.14 -10.76
C PHE A 114 -19.19 -2.44 -11.10
N ALA A 115 -20.12 -1.93 -10.30
CA ALA A 115 -21.56 -2.20 -10.47
C ALA A 115 -22.26 -1.19 -11.40
N LYS A 116 -21.78 0.06 -11.46
CA LYS A 116 -22.47 1.18 -12.11
C LYS A 116 -21.62 1.86 -13.21
N GLY A 117 -20.45 1.30 -13.54
CA GLY A 117 -19.56 1.94 -14.50
C GLY A 117 -19.14 3.35 -14.05
N ALA A 118 -18.98 4.27 -14.99
CA ALA A 118 -18.52 5.63 -14.73
C ALA A 118 -19.41 6.39 -13.72
N GLU A 119 -20.71 6.17 -13.74
CA GLU A 119 -21.67 6.82 -12.82
C GLU A 119 -21.35 6.49 -11.36
N GLY A 120 -20.89 5.25 -11.08
CA GLY A 120 -20.49 4.84 -9.74
C GLY A 120 -19.21 5.49 -9.22
N GLY A 121 -18.52 6.29 -10.03
CA GLY A 121 -17.28 7.00 -9.69
C GLY A 121 -17.41 8.53 -9.64
N VAL A 122 -18.57 9.09 -9.94
CA VAL A 122 -18.74 10.55 -10.06
C VAL A 122 -18.43 11.28 -8.75
N GLU A 123 -18.92 10.79 -7.61
CA GLU A 123 -18.63 11.40 -6.31
C GLU A 123 -17.12 11.39 -6.01
N LEU A 124 -16.46 10.25 -6.24
CA LEU A 124 -15.02 10.12 -6.07
C LEU A 124 -14.26 11.11 -6.97
N ALA A 125 -14.68 11.22 -8.24
CA ALA A 125 -14.06 12.13 -9.19
C ALA A 125 -14.20 13.59 -8.73
N GLN A 126 -15.37 14.00 -8.23
CA GLN A 126 -15.59 15.34 -7.66
C GLN A 126 -14.66 15.61 -6.48
N LYS A 127 -14.54 14.65 -5.53
CA LYS A 127 -13.63 14.77 -4.38
C LYS A 127 -12.17 14.87 -4.82
N VAL A 128 -11.76 14.15 -5.84
CA VAL A 128 -10.40 14.26 -6.41
C VAL A 128 -10.18 15.64 -7.05
N VAL A 129 -11.15 16.16 -7.82
CA VAL A 129 -11.05 17.51 -8.42
C VAL A 129 -10.93 18.57 -7.32
N GLU A 130 -11.73 18.48 -6.24
CA GLU A 130 -11.62 19.37 -5.08
C GLU A 130 -10.24 19.24 -4.39
N ALA A 131 -9.72 18.02 -4.28
CA ALA A 131 -8.42 17.76 -3.64
C ALA A 131 -7.24 18.30 -4.47
N VAL A 132 -7.25 18.13 -5.79
CA VAL A 132 -6.14 18.64 -6.65
C VAL A 132 -6.12 20.16 -6.75
N ALA A 133 -7.21 20.85 -6.40
CA ALA A 133 -7.24 22.30 -6.28
C ALA A 133 -6.55 22.80 -4.99
N LYS A 134 -6.33 21.95 -4.02
CA LYS A 134 -5.61 22.27 -2.77
C LYS A 134 -4.09 22.27 -3.05
N PRO A 135 -3.29 23.06 -2.31
CA PRO A 135 -1.83 23.02 -2.44
C PRO A 135 -1.28 21.64 -2.11
N SER A 136 -0.38 21.12 -2.93
CA SER A 136 0.42 19.93 -2.63
C SER A 136 1.82 20.38 -2.21
N ALA A 137 2.27 19.90 -1.04
CA ALA A 137 3.61 20.11 -0.51
C ALA A 137 4.38 18.77 -0.51
N PHE A 138 4.32 18.06 -1.63
CA PHE A 138 4.91 16.72 -1.75
C PHE A 138 6.37 16.68 -1.31
N ARG A 139 6.67 15.75 -0.44
CA ARG A 139 8.03 15.44 0.00
C ARG A 139 8.17 13.94 0.25
N SER A 140 9.18 13.33 -0.35
CA SER A 140 9.57 11.94 -0.02
C SER A 140 10.00 11.86 1.45
N ILE A 141 9.56 10.82 2.14
CA ILE A 141 9.92 10.60 3.56
C ILE A 141 11.39 10.24 3.74
N VAL A 142 12.05 9.74 2.70
CA VAL A 142 13.48 9.41 2.72
C VAL A 142 14.35 10.54 2.14
N ALA A 143 13.76 11.70 1.84
CA ALA A 143 14.50 12.87 1.39
C ALA A 143 15.51 13.28 2.46
N GLY A 144 16.79 13.32 2.09
CA GLY A 144 17.88 13.65 3.02
C GLY A 144 18.54 12.45 3.70
N CYS A 145 18.03 11.23 3.52
CA CYS A 145 18.76 10.03 3.96
C CYS A 145 20.01 9.81 3.09
N GLY A 146 21.18 9.70 3.72
CA GLY A 146 22.47 9.54 3.04
C GLY A 146 22.81 8.09 2.70
N SER A 147 22.21 7.11 3.38
CA SER A 147 22.58 5.70 3.26
C SER A 147 21.39 4.76 3.08
N ILE A 148 21.67 3.55 2.59
CA ILE A 148 20.69 2.45 2.51
C ILE A 148 20.09 2.15 3.89
N ARG A 149 20.93 2.14 4.95
CA ARG A 149 20.47 1.88 6.32
C ARG A 149 19.52 2.95 6.82
N GLU A 150 19.87 4.22 6.65
CA GLU A 150 19.01 5.34 7.06
C GLU A 150 17.65 5.29 6.35
N ARG A 151 17.64 4.97 5.05
CA ARG A 151 16.39 4.80 4.30
C ARG A 151 15.55 3.66 4.85
N LEU A 152 16.14 2.48 5.08
CA LEU A 152 15.45 1.33 5.66
C LEU A 152 14.87 1.64 7.04
N GLU A 153 15.66 2.26 7.91
CA GLU A 153 15.20 2.66 9.24
C GLU A 153 14.08 3.69 9.18
N THR A 154 14.22 4.69 8.30
CA THR A 154 13.19 5.72 8.12
C THR A 154 11.87 5.11 7.63
N ILE A 155 11.91 4.25 6.62
CA ILE A 155 10.72 3.56 6.11
C ILE A 155 10.11 2.68 7.21
N ALA A 156 10.91 1.85 7.86
CA ALA A 156 10.44 0.92 8.88
C ALA A 156 9.77 1.64 10.07
N LYS A 157 10.42 2.68 10.59
CA LYS A 157 9.91 3.46 11.74
C LYS A 157 8.74 4.35 11.34
N THR A 158 8.82 5.03 10.19
CA THR A 158 7.84 6.05 9.80
C THR A 158 6.59 5.47 9.18
N ILE A 159 6.72 4.47 8.30
CA ILE A 159 5.59 3.88 7.55
C ILE A 159 5.06 2.63 8.24
N TYR A 160 5.95 1.70 8.63
CA TYR A 160 5.48 0.45 9.23
C TYR A 160 5.19 0.59 10.73
N GLY A 161 5.80 1.55 11.41
CA GLY A 161 5.68 1.74 12.86
C GLY A 161 6.55 0.76 13.66
N ALA A 162 7.59 0.23 13.06
CA ALA A 162 8.55 -0.63 13.72
C ALA A 162 9.38 0.14 14.76
N ARG A 163 9.75 -0.55 15.83
CA ARG A 163 10.67 0.00 16.84
C ARG A 163 12.10 0.07 16.30
N GLU A 164 12.52 -0.96 15.55
CA GLU A 164 13.90 -1.11 15.07
C GLU A 164 13.96 -1.96 13.79
N VAL A 165 15.12 -1.91 13.14
CA VAL A 165 15.47 -2.78 12.00
C VAL A 165 16.62 -3.69 12.41
N ILE A 166 16.43 -4.99 12.22
CA ILE A 166 17.43 -6.04 12.49
C ILE A 166 17.97 -6.54 11.16
N TYR A 167 19.28 -6.70 11.06
CA TYR A 167 19.93 -7.25 9.85
C TYR A 167 20.48 -8.63 10.18
N THR A 168 20.13 -9.64 9.35
CA THR A 168 20.77 -10.94 9.45
C THR A 168 22.22 -10.89 8.99
N PRO A 169 23.08 -11.85 9.39
CA PRO A 169 24.46 -11.91 8.88
C PRO A 169 24.54 -11.94 7.34
N ALA A 170 23.56 -12.55 6.68
CA ALA A 170 23.46 -12.58 5.21
C ALA A 170 23.19 -11.19 4.64
N ALA A 171 22.24 -10.44 5.21
CA ALA A 171 21.92 -9.07 4.81
C ALA A 171 23.11 -8.13 5.05
N GLU A 172 23.82 -8.29 6.19
CA GLU A 172 25.03 -7.55 6.50
C GLU A 172 26.13 -7.80 5.49
N LYS A 173 26.32 -9.08 5.11
CA LYS A 173 27.30 -9.45 4.08
C LYS A 173 26.91 -8.86 2.74
N ALA A 174 25.66 -9.01 2.32
CA ALA A 174 25.18 -8.51 1.03
C ALA A 174 25.37 -6.98 0.92
N LEU A 175 25.05 -6.24 1.99
CA LEU A 175 25.27 -4.79 2.00
C LEU A 175 26.75 -4.43 1.87
N ARG A 176 27.65 -5.10 2.62
CA ARG A 176 29.09 -4.88 2.48
C ARG A 176 29.60 -5.19 1.07
N ASP A 177 29.15 -6.29 0.47
CA ASP A 177 29.54 -6.68 -0.87
C ASP A 177 29.08 -5.65 -1.92
N ILE A 178 27.87 -5.11 -1.79
CA ILE A 178 27.36 -4.03 -2.66
C ILE A 178 28.20 -2.75 -2.52
N LEU A 179 28.51 -2.35 -1.31
CA LEU A 179 29.32 -1.13 -1.05
C LEU A 179 30.79 -1.29 -1.45
N ALA A 180 31.30 -2.53 -1.45
CA ALA A 180 32.64 -2.84 -1.95
C ALA A 180 32.74 -2.76 -3.48
N LEU A 181 31.63 -2.95 -4.21
CA LEU A 181 31.59 -2.74 -5.66
C LEU A 181 31.72 -1.25 -6.01
N ASP A 182 30.96 -0.43 -5.32
CA ASP A 182 30.96 1.03 -5.48
C ASP A 182 30.34 1.68 -4.23
N PRO A 183 31.09 2.47 -3.44
CA PRO A 183 30.56 3.18 -2.28
C PRO A 183 29.39 4.11 -2.60
N ALA A 184 29.27 4.60 -3.84
CA ALA A 184 28.15 5.45 -4.26
C ALA A 184 26.80 4.68 -4.28
N MET A 185 26.83 3.35 -4.23
CA MET A 185 25.63 2.52 -4.09
C MET A 185 24.87 2.78 -2.78
N ASP A 186 25.53 3.27 -1.75
CA ASP A 186 24.86 3.65 -0.48
C ASP A 186 23.82 4.76 -0.66
N GLY A 187 24.00 5.60 -1.67
CA GLY A 187 23.04 6.65 -2.06
C GLY A 187 21.81 6.16 -2.82
N LYS A 188 21.73 4.87 -3.22
CA LYS A 188 20.62 4.36 -4.04
C LYS A 188 19.30 4.31 -3.26
N PRO A 189 18.15 4.52 -3.95
CA PRO A 189 16.84 4.28 -3.39
C PRO A 189 16.66 2.84 -2.91
N VAL A 190 15.78 2.64 -1.93
CA VAL A 190 15.51 1.32 -1.34
C VAL A 190 14.08 0.91 -1.61
N CYS A 191 13.92 -0.26 -2.24
CA CYS A 191 12.66 -0.95 -2.40
C CYS A 191 12.54 -2.02 -1.32
N VAL A 192 11.59 -1.87 -0.39
CA VAL A 192 11.34 -2.89 0.63
C VAL A 192 10.37 -3.92 0.08
N ALA A 193 10.77 -5.18 0.11
CA ALA A 193 9.92 -6.34 -0.18
C ALA A 193 9.51 -6.98 1.13
N LYS A 194 8.23 -6.89 1.46
CA LYS A 194 7.59 -7.29 2.73
C LYS A 194 6.27 -7.99 2.44
N THR A 195 5.75 -8.77 3.39
CA THR A 195 4.40 -9.31 3.28
C THR A 195 3.36 -8.20 3.06
N GLN A 196 2.39 -8.45 2.20
CA GLN A 196 1.28 -7.53 1.92
C GLN A 196 0.14 -7.60 2.97
N TYR A 197 0.20 -8.54 3.91
CA TYR A 197 -0.89 -8.80 4.86
C TYR A 197 -0.78 -8.05 6.18
N SER A 198 0.35 -7.40 6.45
CA SER A 198 0.61 -6.69 7.70
C SER A 198 1.51 -5.49 7.48
N LEU A 199 1.44 -4.50 8.35
CA LEU A 199 2.44 -3.43 8.45
C LEU A 199 3.79 -3.95 8.96
N SER A 200 3.81 -5.09 9.70
CA SER A 200 5.06 -5.77 10.10
C SER A 200 5.53 -6.72 9.00
N ASP A 201 6.65 -7.41 9.22
CA ASP A 201 7.14 -8.51 8.39
C ASP A 201 6.53 -9.89 8.76
N ASP A 202 5.64 -9.91 9.76
CA ASP A 202 4.86 -11.08 10.18
C ASP A 202 3.41 -10.94 9.66
N PRO A 203 2.95 -11.79 8.72
CA PRO A 203 1.62 -11.70 8.13
C PRO A 203 0.48 -11.96 9.11
N ALA A 204 0.75 -12.53 10.29
CA ALA A 204 -0.25 -12.79 11.31
C ALA A 204 -0.59 -11.55 12.16
N LYS A 205 0.25 -10.53 12.15
CA LYS A 205 0.03 -9.28 12.90
C LYS A 205 -0.88 -8.34 12.15
N LEU A 206 -2.18 -8.49 12.32
CA LEU A 206 -3.22 -7.69 11.66
C LEU A 206 -3.42 -6.31 12.30
N GLY A 207 -4.18 -5.45 11.62
CA GLY A 207 -4.57 -4.13 12.11
C GLY A 207 -3.40 -3.13 12.09
N ARG A 208 -3.05 -2.63 13.25
CA ARG A 208 -1.91 -1.72 13.45
C ARG A 208 -0.98 -2.29 14.52
N PRO A 209 -0.07 -3.20 14.15
CA PRO A 209 0.88 -3.76 15.09
C PRO A 209 1.79 -2.69 15.70
N THR A 210 2.22 -2.92 16.93
CA THR A 210 3.15 -2.06 17.67
C THR A 210 4.26 -2.90 18.29
N ASP A 211 5.36 -2.27 18.68
CA ASP A 211 6.49 -2.90 19.39
C ASP A 211 7.06 -4.13 18.68
N PHE A 212 7.31 -4.00 17.38
CA PHE A 212 7.93 -5.03 16.56
C PHE A 212 9.21 -4.51 15.87
N ALA A 213 10.06 -5.44 15.47
CA ALA A 213 11.20 -5.17 14.61
C ALA A 213 10.88 -5.59 13.16
N ILE A 214 11.51 -4.94 12.19
CA ILE A 214 11.59 -5.43 10.81
C ILE A 214 12.92 -6.14 10.64
N THR A 215 12.90 -7.39 10.19
CA THR A 215 14.11 -8.19 9.96
C THR A 215 14.47 -8.20 8.48
N VAL A 216 15.55 -7.52 8.11
CA VAL A 216 16.14 -7.58 6.77
C VAL A 216 16.92 -8.88 6.64
N ARG A 217 16.46 -9.78 5.77
CA ARG A 217 17.06 -11.10 5.55
C ARG A 217 18.12 -11.12 4.46
N ASP A 218 17.92 -10.29 3.45
CA ASP A 218 18.83 -10.19 2.30
C ASP A 218 18.71 -8.80 1.66
N ILE A 219 19.76 -8.34 0.97
CA ILE A 219 19.75 -7.11 0.20
C ILE A 219 20.29 -7.43 -1.20
N ARG A 220 19.55 -7.03 -2.23
CA ARG A 220 19.89 -7.29 -3.63
C ARG A 220 20.02 -6.00 -4.40
N LEU A 221 21.05 -5.91 -5.21
CA LEU A 221 21.24 -4.78 -6.11
C LEU A 221 20.46 -5.00 -7.41
N SER A 222 19.56 -4.08 -7.73
CA SER A 222 18.87 -3.97 -9.02
C SER A 222 19.48 -2.82 -9.82
N ASN A 223 20.73 -2.99 -10.25
CA ASN A 223 21.53 -1.90 -10.80
C ASN A 223 20.93 -1.31 -12.08
N GLY A 224 20.37 -2.14 -12.97
CA GLY A 224 19.69 -1.66 -14.18
C GLY A 224 18.47 -0.79 -13.90
N ALA A 225 17.78 -1.01 -12.78
CA ALA A 225 16.65 -0.21 -12.31
C ALA A 225 17.06 0.94 -11.37
N GLY A 226 18.32 0.96 -10.92
CA GLY A 226 18.88 2.04 -10.13
C GLY A 226 18.50 2.06 -8.66
N PHE A 227 18.09 0.92 -8.06
CA PHE A 227 17.75 0.80 -6.65
C PHE A 227 18.23 -0.52 -6.04
N VAL A 228 18.20 -0.61 -4.72
CA VAL A 228 18.41 -1.86 -3.99
C VAL A 228 17.09 -2.41 -3.46
N VAL A 229 16.99 -3.75 -3.37
CA VAL A 229 15.82 -4.44 -2.81
C VAL A 229 16.20 -5.04 -1.47
N ALA A 230 15.53 -4.61 -0.40
CA ALA A 230 15.63 -5.20 0.93
C ALA A 230 14.52 -6.24 1.12
N LEU A 231 14.87 -7.49 1.31
CA LEU A 231 13.95 -8.59 1.56
C LEU A 231 13.74 -8.73 3.06
N THR A 232 12.50 -8.62 3.52
CA THR A 232 12.13 -8.72 4.93
C THR A 232 11.14 -9.86 5.16
N GLY A 233 11.30 -10.60 6.25
CA GLY A 233 10.44 -11.73 6.57
C GLY A 233 10.42 -12.81 5.47
N ASP A 234 9.41 -13.67 5.50
CA ASP A 234 9.17 -14.66 4.45
C ASP A 234 8.33 -14.05 3.34
N ILE A 235 8.94 -13.78 2.20
CA ILE A 235 8.29 -13.14 1.07
C ILE A 235 8.42 -13.98 -0.20
N MET A 236 7.30 -14.09 -0.90
CA MET A 236 7.26 -14.58 -2.26
C MET A 236 7.56 -13.41 -3.21
N THR A 237 8.69 -13.45 -3.90
CA THR A 237 9.15 -12.37 -4.79
C THR A 237 8.35 -12.28 -6.09
N MET A 238 7.64 -13.34 -6.44
CA MET A 238 6.71 -13.38 -7.58
C MET A 238 5.48 -14.19 -7.17
N PRO A 239 4.25 -13.68 -7.35
CA PRO A 239 3.06 -14.51 -7.20
C PRO A 239 3.16 -15.71 -8.13
N GLY A 240 2.87 -16.91 -7.62
CA GLY A 240 2.82 -18.10 -8.45
C GLY A 240 1.78 -17.93 -9.55
N LEU A 241 2.23 -17.82 -10.79
CA LEU A 241 1.30 -17.87 -11.93
C LEU A 241 0.85 -19.32 -12.12
N PRO A 242 -0.44 -19.57 -12.40
CA PRO A 242 -0.92 -20.90 -12.69
C PRO A 242 -0.23 -21.44 -13.96
N LYS A 243 0.01 -22.77 -14.02
CA LYS A 243 0.60 -23.41 -15.20
C LYS A 243 -0.24 -23.18 -16.46
N VAL A 244 -1.56 -23.07 -16.30
CA VAL A 244 -2.50 -22.70 -17.35
C VAL A 244 -2.94 -21.26 -17.05
N PRO A 245 -2.56 -20.28 -17.89
CA PRO A 245 -3.00 -18.91 -17.71
C PRO A 245 -4.52 -18.77 -17.80
N ALA A 246 -5.13 -17.93 -16.96
CA ALA A 246 -6.58 -17.66 -17.01
C ALA A 246 -7.01 -17.16 -18.40
N ALA A 247 -6.14 -16.44 -19.11
CA ALA A 247 -6.37 -15.95 -20.47
C ALA A 247 -6.68 -17.07 -21.50
N GLN A 248 -6.33 -18.32 -21.24
CA GLN A 248 -6.69 -19.44 -22.11
C GLN A 248 -8.17 -19.84 -21.98
N GLY A 249 -8.81 -19.48 -20.88
CA GLY A 249 -10.21 -19.75 -20.62
C GLY A 249 -11.12 -18.55 -20.86
N ILE A 250 -10.56 -17.38 -21.15
CA ILE A 250 -11.31 -16.13 -21.38
C ILE A 250 -11.46 -15.93 -22.88
N ASP A 251 -12.68 -15.72 -23.34
CA ASP A 251 -12.96 -15.39 -24.73
C ASP A 251 -14.16 -14.44 -24.84
N VAL A 252 -14.39 -13.93 -26.06
CA VAL A 252 -15.49 -13.03 -26.38
C VAL A 252 -16.20 -13.55 -27.64
N ASP A 253 -17.52 -13.64 -27.62
CA ASP A 253 -18.30 -14.07 -28.78
C ASP A 253 -18.53 -12.93 -29.79
N GLU A 254 -19.14 -13.28 -30.93
CA GLU A 254 -19.45 -12.32 -32.01
C GLU A 254 -20.42 -11.20 -31.58
N LYS A 255 -21.13 -11.35 -30.45
CA LYS A 255 -22.05 -10.36 -29.89
C LYS A 255 -21.36 -9.44 -28.88
N GLY A 256 -20.12 -9.74 -28.51
CA GLY A 256 -19.36 -9.01 -27.50
C GLY A 256 -19.57 -9.54 -26.09
N ASP A 257 -20.22 -10.67 -25.91
CA ASP A 257 -20.39 -11.30 -24.59
C ASP A 257 -19.08 -11.99 -24.18
N ILE A 258 -18.57 -11.66 -22.99
CA ILE A 258 -17.31 -12.20 -22.46
C ILE A 258 -17.62 -13.38 -21.54
N TRP A 259 -16.92 -14.49 -21.72
CA TRP A 259 -17.01 -15.67 -20.87
C TRP A 259 -15.64 -16.09 -20.33
N GLY A 260 -15.64 -16.87 -19.24
CA GLY A 260 -14.41 -17.36 -18.60
C GLY A 260 -13.69 -16.38 -17.66
N LEU A 261 -14.30 -15.22 -17.35
CA LEU A 261 -13.75 -14.25 -16.39
C LEU A 261 -13.94 -14.68 -14.93
N PHE A 262 -14.96 -15.52 -14.64
CA PHE A 262 -15.36 -15.96 -13.30
C PHE A 262 -15.69 -17.46 -13.32
#